data_6192d147840df07c34695b96d9fb6ce2
#
_entry.id   6192d147840df07c34695b96d9fb6ce2
#
_cell.length_a   1.000
_cell.length_b   1.000
_cell.length_c   1.000
_cell.angle_alpha   90.00
_cell.angle_beta   90.00
_cell.angle_gamma   90.00
#
_symmetry.space_group_name_H-M   'P 1'
#
loop_
_entity.id
_entity.type
_entity.pdbx_description
1 polymer ?
#
loop_
_entity_poly.entity_id
_entity_poly.type
_entity_poly.pdbx_seq_one_letter_code
_entity_poly.pdbx_strand_id
1 'polypeptide(L)'
;MPISSTEQQLLVFIMLLAGVSAIAWLIMSRLMRIAPSASLRFSVANMLLIAGISILFFRQPDANLVFWQGSDLLILLAFVALKAGFLALFKRPSAIKADIILLLVWSILALQVPDNAKEHWLGLLFSAFAFISLGSSTVILYQASASSFKRRYAVGVAAPLAGISLLFLLRFVSSLVIAPHSMAAVHQGKSELYWAYLVFVLLVNITIFSSTLVRLVAKIRHLADRDQLTGLYNRFALNRKLAQLQQLHSRGRCGGEVKCTRCRAV
;
A
#
# COMPACT_ATOMS: atom_id res chain seq x y z
N MET A 1 7.98 29.59 5.60
CA MET A 1 6.86 29.98 6.48
C MET A 1 6.64 28.88 7.49
N PRO A 2 6.33 29.18 8.74
CA PRO A 2 5.99 28.17 9.72
C PRO A 2 4.75 27.39 9.27
N ILE A 3 4.76 26.09 9.51
CA ILE A 3 3.62 25.20 9.25
C ILE A 3 2.43 25.71 10.07
N SER A 4 1.24 25.80 9.48
CA SER A 4 0.05 26.26 10.23
C SER A 4 -0.28 25.29 11.38
N SER A 5 -0.95 25.78 12.42
CA SER A 5 -1.34 24.95 13.56
C SER A 5 -2.18 23.73 13.13
N THR A 6 -3.05 23.90 12.13
CA THR A 6 -3.89 22.83 11.58
C THR A 6 -3.04 21.77 10.85
N GLU A 7 -2.06 22.20 10.04
CA GLU A 7 -1.16 21.28 9.35
C GLU A 7 -0.31 20.46 10.33
N GLN A 8 0.17 21.12 11.42
CA GLN A 8 0.91 20.43 12.49
C GLN A 8 0.05 19.37 13.17
N GLN A 9 -1.21 19.68 13.50
CA GLN A 9 -2.14 18.72 14.09
C GLN A 9 -2.37 17.52 13.16
N LEU A 10 -2.57 17.76 11.85
CA LEU A 10 -2.78 16.68 10.88
C LEU A 10 -1.56 15.77 10.75
N LEU A 11 -0.36 16.33 10.72
CA LEU A 11 0.88 15.54 10.71
C LEU A 11 1.01 14.67 11.97
N VAL A 12 0.66 15.22 13.15
CA VAL A 12 0.64 14.46 14.40
C VAL A 12 -0.37 13.31 14.33
N PHE A 13 -1.58 13.56 13.82
CA PHE A 13 -2.57 12.49 13.64
C PHE A 13 -2.10 11.40 12.68
N ILE A 14 -1.45 11.77 11.57
CA ILE A 14 -0.86 10.77 10.64
C ILE A 14 0.22 9.94 11.34
N MET A 15 1.10 10.58 12.12
CA MET A 15 2.13 9.88 12.88
C MET A 15 1.55 8.94 13.93
N LEU A 16 0.51 9.35 14.66
CA LEU A 16 -0.19 8.50 15.63
C LEU A 16 -0.83 7.30 14.95
N LEU A 17 -1.54 7.51 13.84
CA LEU A 17 -2.16 6.44 13.06
C LEU A 17 -1.12 5.44 12.53
N ALA A 18 -0.01 5.95 12.00
CA ALA A 18 1.09 5.12 11.53
C ALA A 18 1.75 4.37 12.70
N GLY A 19 1.87 4.99 13.89
CA GLY A 19 2.43 4.37 15.10
C GLY A 19 1.57 3.20 15.58
N VAL A 20 0.27 3.41 15.72
CA VAL A 20 -0.68 2.34 16.07
C VAL A 20 -0.62 1.21 15.04
N SER A 21 -0.59 1.56 13.74
CA SER A 21 -0.48 0.57 12.67
C SER A 21 0.84 -0.20 12.73
N ALA A 22 1.97 0.47 12.96
CA ALA A 22 3.28 -0.17 13.08
C ALA A 22 3.31 -1.19 14.21
N ILE A 23 2.76 -0.84 15.38
CA ILE A 23 2.67 -1.73 16.55
C ILE A 23 1.74 -2.91 16.23
N ALA A 24 0.57 -2.67 15.65
CA ALA A 24 -0.36 -3.73 15.27
C ALA A 24 0.29 -4.73 14.30
N TRP A 25 1.00 -4.26 13.27
CA TRP A 25 1.72 -5.12 12.33
C TRP A 25 2.88 -5.86 12.98
N LEU A 26 3.58 -5.25 13.94
CA LEU A 26 4.65 -5.90 14.68
C LEU A 26 4.11 -7.04 15.55
N ILE A 27 3.00 -6.82 16.23
CA ILE A 27 2.29 -7.85 17.02
C ILE A 27 1.87 -9.01 16.10
N MET A 28 1.24 -8.71 14.95
CA MET A 28 0.85 -9.74 13.98
C MET A 28 2.03 -10.54 13.46
N SER A 29 3.18 -9.89 13.25
CA SER A 29 4.40 -10.54 12.76
C SER A 29 5.05 -11.44 13.81
N ARG A 30 5.22 -10.94 15.04
CA ARG A 30 6.03 -11.58 16.10
C ARG A 30 5.22 -12.50 17.01
N LEU A 31 4.09 -12.01 17.56
CA LEU A 31 3.27 -12.78 18.49
C LEU A 31 2.33 -13.74 17.76
N MET A 32 1.57 -13.22 16.81
CA MET A 32 0.54 -14.02 16.14
C MET A 32 1.10 -14.85 14.96
N ARG A 33 2.29 -14.54 14.48
CA ARG A 33 2.94 -15.20 13.33
C ARG A 33 2.06 -15.27 12.08
N ILE A 34 1.22 -14.25 11.90
CA ILE A 34 0.32 -14.12 10.75
C ILE A 34 1.06 -13.43 9.63
N ALA A 35 1.33 -14.13 8.53
CA ALA A 35 2.10 -13.63 7.40
C ALA A 35 3.37 -12.85 7.84
N PRO A 36 4.28 -13.44 8.63
CA PRO A 36 5.28 -12.72 9.41
C PRO A 36 6.18 -11.82 8.56
N SER A 37 6.58 -12.26 7.37
CA SER A 37 7.42 -11.46 6.47
C SER A 37 6.67 -10.25 5.87
N ALA A 38 5.39 -10.37 5.58
CA ALA A 38 4.57 -9.26 5.07
C ALA A 38 4.26 -8.26 6.19
N SER A 39 3.80 -8.76 7.34
CA SER A 39 3.46 -7.94 8.51
C SER A 39 4.65 -7.14 9.02
N LEU A 40 5.86 -7.74 9.03
CA LEU A 40 7.09 -7.03 9.40
C LEU A 40 7.39 -5.87 8.43
N ARG A 41 7.22 -6.09 7.11
CA ARG A 41 7.45 -5.04 6.10
C ARG A 41 6.43 -3.91 6.21
N PHE A 42 5.17 -4.21 6.54
CA PHE A 42 4.16 -3.18 6.81
C PHE A 42 4.48 -2.38 8.08
N SER A 43 5.00 -3.04 9.14
CA SER A 43 5.49 -2.35 10.33
C SER A 43 6.64 -1.41 9.97
N VAL A 44 7.64 -1.89 9.24
CA VAL A 44 8.79 -1.08 8.78
C VAL A 44 8.33 0.09 7.91
N ALA A 45 7.38 -0.11 7.00
CA ALA A 45 6.83 0.97 6.18
C ALA A 45 6.22 2.09 7.03
N ASN A 46 5.42 1.75 8.04
CA ASN A 46 4.84 2.73 8.95
C ASN A 46 5.90 3.43 9.82
N MET A 47 6.94 2.73 10.27
CA MET A 47 8.05 3.33 11.03
C MET A 47 8.86 4.31 10.17
N LEU A 48 9.15 3.96 8.91
CA LEU A 48 9.82 4.85 7.97
C LEU A 48 8.97 6.09 7.66
N LEU A 49 7.66 5.92 7.55
CA LEU A 49 6.72 7.03 7.36
C LEU A 49 6.76 7.99 8.56
N ILE A 50 6.72 7.46 9.80
CA ILE A 50 6.85 8.27 11.02
C ILE A 50 8.18 9.03 11.02
N ALA A 51 9.29 8.36 10.74
CA ALA A 51 10.62 8.99 10.73
C ALA A 51 10.68 10.12 9.67
N GLY A 52 10.17 9.89 8.47
CA GLY A 52 10.11 10.90 7.41
C GLY A 52 9.24 12.10 7.78
N ILE A 53 8.04 11.86 8.33
CA ILE A 53 7.14 12.92 8.78
C ILE A 53 7.71 13.66 9.99
N SER A 54 8.43 12.99 10.90
CA SER A 54 9.10 13.65 12.04
C SER A 54 10.15 14.65 11.55
N ILE A 55 10.97 14.28 10.56
CA ILE A 55 11.94 15.21 9.96
C ILE A 55 11.18 16.36 9.28
N LEU A 56 10.10 16.06 8.54
CA LEU A 56 9.28 17.09 7.90
C LEU A 56 8.67 18.07 8.91
N PHE A 57 8.22 17.56 10.07
CA PHE A 57 7.63 18.36 11.15
C PHE A 57 8.61 19.39 11.75
N PHE A 58 9.88 19.00 11.93
CA PHE A 58 10.93 19.86 12.47
C PHE A 58 11.71 20.64 11.40
N ARG A 59 11.33 20.51 10.14
CA ARG A 59 12.03 21.15 9.02
C ARG A 59 11.79 22.64 9.00
N GLN A 60 12.87 23.42 9.10
CA GLN A 60 12.86 24.87 8.96
C GLN A 60 13.11 25.27 7.49
N PRO A 61 12.64 26.45 7.03
CA PRO A 61 12.83 26.92 5.65
C PRO A 61 14.28 27.01 5.21
N ASP A 62 15.16 27.38 6.15
CA ASP A 62 16.62 27.53 5.99
C ASP A 62 17.40 26.24 6.28
N ALA A 63 16.70 25.13 6.56
CA ALA A 63 17.35 23.84 6.77
C ALA A 63 18.18 23.41 5.55
N ASN A 64 19.29 22.71 5.81
CA ASN A 64 20.18 22.18 4.79
C ASN A 64 19.42 21.24 3.83
N LEU A 65 19.89 21.17 2.57
CA LEU A 65 19.32 20.29 1.53
C LEU A 65 19.19 18.83 1.99
N VAL A 66 20.13 18.35 2.82
CA VAL A 66 20.12 17.00 3.39
C VAL A 66 18.88 16.73 4.25
N PHE A 67 18.41 17.72 5.03
CA PHE A 67 17.17 17.59 5.81
C PHE A 67 15.93 17.54 4.91
N TRP A 68 15.94 18.32 3.82
CA TRP A 68 14.86 18.31 2.85
C TRP A 68 14.78 16.98 2.14
N GLN A 69 15.90 16.48 1.64
CA GLN A 69 15.97 15.20 0.93
C GLN A 69 15.75 14.01 1.86
N GLY A 70 16.23 14.08 3.11
CA GLY A 70 16.12 12.99 4.08
C GLY A 70 14.68 12.65 4.43
N SER A 71 13.82 13.65 4.65
CA SER A 71 12.39 13.42 4.91
C SER A 71 11.70 12.72 3.72
N ASP A 72 11.92 13.25 2.51
CA ASP A 72 11.29 12.76 1.31
C ASP A 72 11.78 11.35 0.96
N LEU A 73 13.08 11.09 1.12
CA LEU A 73 13.67 9.77 0.90
C LEU A 73 13.09 8.72 1.86
N LEU A 74 12.92 9.04 3.15
CA LEU A 74 12.34 8.13 4.13
C LEU A 74 10.88 7.80 3.80
N ILE A 75 10.10 8.77 3.32
CA ILE A 75 8.71 8.54 2.91
C ILE A 75 8.68 7.68 1.64
N LEU A 76 9.55 7.92 0.65
CA LEU A 76 9.65 7.06 -0.54
C LEU A 76 10.09 5.63 -0.20
N LEU A 77 11.03 5.48 0.75
CA LEU A 77 11.41 4.16 1.29
C LEU A 77 10.24 3.47 1.99
N ALA A 78 9.37 4.22 2.68
CA ALA A 78 8.15 3.67 3.27
C ALA A 78 7.21 3.10 2.19
N PHE A 79 7.06 3.77 1.04
CA PHE A 79 6.26 3.26 -0.08
C PHE A 79 6.87 2.01 -0.72
N VAL A 80 8.19 1.94 -0.84
CA VAL A 80 8.90 0.73 -1.31
C VAL A 80 8.72 -0.43 -0.31
N ALA A 81 8.83 -0.17 0.99
CA ALA A 81 8.59 -1.18 2.02
C ALA A 81 7.13 -1.67 2.02
N LEU A 82 6.17 -0.77 1.81
CA LEU A 82 4.76 -1.09 1.65
C LEU A 82 4.54 -2.03 0.45
N LYS A 83 5.10 -1.70 -0.72
CA LYS A 83 5.08 -2.54 -1.93
C LYS A 83 5.69 -3.92 -1.68
N ALA A 84 6.86 -3.96 -1.03
CA ALA A 84 7.51 -5.21 -0.65
C ALA A 84 6.65 -6.04 0.31
N GLY A 85 5.87 -5.38 1.19
CA GLY A 85 4.86 -6.02 2.04
C GLY A 85 3.75 -6.71 1.23
N PHE A 86 3.20 -6.03 0.22
CA PHE A 86 2.21 -6.63 -0.68
C PHE A 86 2.78 -7.82 -1.45
N LEU A 87 3.96 -7.70 -2.03
CA LEU A 87 4.62 -8.81 -2.74
C LEU A 87 4.81 -10.03 -1.83
N ALA A 88 5.25 -9.81 -0.58
CA ALA A 88 5.38 -10.89 0.40
C ALA A 88 4.02 -11.49 0.79
N LEU A 89 3.00 -10.65 1.00
CA LEU A 89 1.65 -11.10 1.33
C LEU A 89 1.08 -12.02 0.25
N PHE A 90 1.31 -11.68 -1.02
CA PHE A 90 0.82 -12.45 -2.17
C PHE A 90 1.82 -13.48 -2.70
N LYS A 91 2.95 -13.70 -2.01
CA LYS A 91 4.01 -14.63 -2.42
C LYS A 91 4.50 -14.40 -3.85
N ARG A 92 4.55 -13.14 -4.28
CA ARG A 92 5.07 -12.74 -5.59
C ARG A 92 6.58 -12.47 -5.49
N PRO A 93 7.33 -12.67 -6.60
CA PRO A 93 8.75 -12.36 -6.62
C PRO A 93 8.98 -10.87 -6.33
N SER A 94 10.08 -10.57 -5.64
CA SER A 94 10.44 -9.20 -5.29
C SER A 94 10.99 -8.45 -6.50
N ALA A 95 10.43 -7.29 -6.81
CA ALA A 95 10.92 -6.37 -7.83
C ALA A 95 11.86 -5.29 -7.23
N ILE A 96 12.59 -5.62 -6.17
CA ILE A 96 13.39 -4.67 -5.38
C ILE A 96 14.43 -3.90 -6.21
N LYS A 97 14.95 -4.51 -7.29
CA LYS A 97 15.94 -3.85 -8.17
C LYS A 97 15.37 -2.60 -8.83
N ALA A 98 14.14 -2.67 -9.36
CA ALA A 98 13.48 -1.53 -9.98
C ALA A 98 13.21 -0.41 -8.97
N ASP A 99 12.82 -0.76 -7.74
CA ASP A 99 12.56 0.20 -6.67
C ASP A 99 13.86 0.88 -6.20
N ILE A 100 14.97 0.14 -6.09
CA ILE A 100 16.30 0.71 -5.77
C ILE A 100 16.74 1.67 -6.87
N ILE A 101 16.61 1.29 -8.15
CA ILE A 101 16.94 2.17 -9.28
C ILE A 101 16.09 3.44 -9.21
N LEU A 102 14.80 3.32 -8.95
CA LEU A 102 13.89 4.47 -8.82
C LEU A 102 14.36 5.43 -7.71
N LEU A 103 14.70 4.90 -6.53
CA LEU A 103 15.22 5.71 -5.41
C LEU A 103 16.56 6.36 -5.72
N LEU A 104 17.48 5.65 -6.39
CA LEU A 104 18.77 6.19 -6.80
C LEU A 104 18.61 7.33 -7.81
N VAL A 105 17.76 7.15 -8.81
CA VAL A 105 17.46 8.21 -9.80
C VAL A 105 16.85 9.43 -9.10
N TRP A 106 15.89 9.23 -8.18
CA TRP A 106 15.33 10.32 -7.38
C TRP A 106 16.43 11.05 -6.60
N SER A 107 17.29 10.31 -5.90
CA SER A 107 18.36 10.90 -5.07
C SER A 107 19.35 11.72 -5.93
N ILE A 108 19.74 11.23 -7.12
CA ILE A 108 20.63 11.95 -8.03
C ILE A 108 19.96 13.24 -8.54
N LEU A 109 18.69 13.17 -8.94
CA LEU A 109 17.96 14.35 -9.41
C LEU A 109 17.76 15.38 -8.28
N ALA A 110 17.45 14.90 -7.07
CA ALA A 110 17.28 15.76 -5.90
C ALA A 110 18.55 16.52 -5.53
N LEU A 111 19.74 15.94 -5.74
CA LEU A 111 21.04 16.63 -5.51
C LEU A 111 21.32 17.76 -6.50
N GLN A 112 20.67 17.76 -7.67
CA GLN A 112 20.86 18.79 -8.69
C GLN A 112 19.91 19.98 -8.51
N VAL A 113 19.00 19.92 -7.53
CA VAL A 113 18.02 20.98 -7.29
C VAL A 113 18.70 22.21 -6.69
N PRO A 114 18.54 23.40 -7.31
CA PRO A 114 19.13 24.61 -6.79
C PRO A 114 18.45 25.09 -5.50
N ASP A 115 19.23 25.65 -4.58
CA ASP A 115 18.77 26.07 -3.25
C ASP A 115 17.66 27.13 -3.28
N ASN A 116 17.67 28.01 -4.27
CA ASN A 116 16.69 29.09 -4.42
C ASN A 116 15.27 28.62 -4.78
N ALA A 117 15.13 27.40 -5.31
CA ALA A 117 13.83 26.83 -5.72
C ALA A 117 13.60 25.43 -5.16
N LYS A 118 14.32 25.04 -4.09
CA LYS A 118 14.31 23.67 -3.53
C LYS A 118 12.91 23.20 -3.15
N GLU A 119 12.08 24.03 -2.55
CA GLU A 119 10.74 23.64 -2.10
C GLU A 119 9.85 23.20 -3.29
N HIS A 120 9.88 23.94 -4.37
CA HIS A 120 9.09 23.67 -5.56
C HIS A 120 9.58 22.41 -6.29
N TRP A 121 10.87 22.36 -6.63
CA TRP A 121 11.42 21.25 -7.43
C TRP A 121 11.47 19.92 -6.67
N LEU A 122 11.82 19.92 -5.38
CA LEU A 122 11.78 18.72 -4.56
C LEU A 122 10.34 18.23 -4.38
N GLY A 123 9.38 19.14 -4.16
CA GLY A 123 7.97 18.77 -4.07
C GLY A 123 7.43 18.16 -5.36
N LEU A 124 7.84 18.68 -6.53
CA LEU A 124 7.48 18.15 -7.83
C LEU A 124 8.09 16.76 -8.06
N LEU A 125 9.41 16.63 -7.86
CA LEU A 125 10.10 15.34 -7.97
C LEU A 125 9.49 14.30 -7.02
N PHE A 126 9.32 14.64 -5.75
CA PHE A 126 8.70 13.76 -4.77
C PHE A 126 7.34 13.27 -5.22
N SER A 127 6.48 14.17 -5.72
CA SER A 127 5.12 13.81 -6.17
C SER A 127 5.14 12.86 -7.36
N ALA A 128 6.04 13.07 -8.34
CA ALA A 128 6.21 12.19 -9.48
C ALA A 128 6.64 10.77 -9.06
N PHE A 129 7.67 10.68 -8.21
CA PHE A 129 8.19 9.39 -7.76
C PHE A 129 7.24 8.67 -6.80
N ALA A 130 6.54 9.40 -5.93
CA ALA A 130 5.47 8.86 -5.09
C ALA A 130 4.33 8.27 -5.93
N PHE A 131 3.89 8.98 -6.98
CA PHE A 131 2.90 8.48 -7.93
C PHE A 131 3.35 7.18 -8.61
N ILE A 132 4.58 7.11 -9.12
CA ILE A 132 5.12 5.91 -9.77
C ILE A 132 5.19 4.73 -8.77
N SER A 133 5.71 4.96 -7.58
CA SER A 133 5.87 3.93 -6.54
C SER A 133 4.52 3.38 -6.08
N LEU A 134 3.58 4.26 -5.71
CA LEU A 134 2.23 3.87 -5.25
C LEU A 134 1.37 3.34 -6.39
N GLY A 135 1.47 3.90 -7.60
CA GLY A 135 0.78 3.41 -8.78
C GLY A 135 1.20 1.99 -9.14
N SER A 136 2.51 1.71 -9.14
CA SER A 136 3.02 0.35 -9.35
C SER A 136 2.55 -0.62 -8.25
N SER A 137 2.49 -0.16 -7.01
CA SER A 137 1.98 -0.94 -5.87
C SER A 137 0.49 -1.24 -6.02
N THR A 138 -0.29 -0.28 -6.51
CA THR A 138 -1.74 -0.43 -6.81
C THR A 138 -1.97 -1.51 -7.87
N VAL A 139 -1.22 -1.47 -8.96
CA VAL A 139 -1.32 -2.48 -10.04
C VAL A 139 -0.99 -3.88 -9.52
N ILE A 140 0.09 -4.01 -8.75
CA ILE A 140 0.48 -5.29 -8.15
C ILE A 140 -0.60 -5.81 -7.21
N LEU A 141 -1.13 -4.94 -6.33
CA LEU A 141 -2.17 -5.30 -5.37
C LEU A 141 -3.46 -5.74 -6.09
N TYR A 142 -3.87 -5.00 -7.13
CA TYR A 142 -5.03 -5.34 -7.95
C TYR A 142 -4.85 -6.69 -8.65
N GLN A 143 -3.74 -6.91 -9.37
CA GLN A 143 -3.47 -8.15 -10.08
C GLN A 143 -3.40 -9.36 -9.14
N ALA A 144 -2.73 -9.19 -8.00
CA ALA A 144 -2.60 -10.23 -6.99
C ALA A 144 -3.94 -10.54 -6.31
N SER A 145 -4.78 -9.55 -6.07
CA SER A 145 -6.11 -9.73 -5.50
C SER A 145 -7.09 -10.33 -6.52
N ALA A 146 -7.05 -9.88 -7.77
CA ALA A 146 -7.91 -10.39 -8.85
C ALA A 146 -7.64 -11.86 -9.19
N SER A 147 -6.40 -12.33 -9.01
CA SER A 147 -6.05 -13.75 -9.20
C SER A 147 -6.59 -14.66 -8.07
N SER A 148 -6.84 -14.09 -6.89
CA SER A 148 -7.24 -14.84 -5.69
C SER A 148 -8.71 -14.67 -5.33
N PHE A 149 -9.34 -13.58 -5.74
CA PHE A 149 -10.71 -13.19 -5.35
C PHE A 149 -11.53 -12.70 -6.55
N LYS A 150 -12.83 -12.44 -6.33
CA LYS A 150 -13.71 -11.82 -7.34
C LYS A 150 -13.19 -10.41 -7.69
N ARG A 151 -13.29 -10.02 -8.97
CA ARG A 151 -12.82 -8.72 -9.50
C ARG A 151 -13.31 -7.51 -8.70
N ARG A 152 -14.59 -7.52 -8.24
CA ARG A 152 -15.15 -6.42 -7.41
C ARG A 152 -14.40 -6.24 -6.10
N TYR A 153 -14.02 -7.35 -5.45
CA TYR A 153 -13.21 -7.31 -4.23
C TYR A 153 -11.81 -6.76 -4.51
N ALA A 154 -11.17 -7.19 -5.60
CA ALA A 154 -9.85 -6.71 -5.98
C ALA A 154 -9.83 -5.19 -6.23
N VAL A 155 -10.89 -4.63 -6.86
CA VAL A 155 -11.05 -3.19 -7.03
C VAL A 155 -11.17 -2.49 -5.66
N GLY A 156 -12.04 -2.97 -4.76
CA GLY A 156 -12.21 -2.39 -3.43
C GLY A 156 -10.94 -2.37 -2.59
N VAL A 157 -10.12 -3.43 -2.71
CA VAL A 157 -8.82 -3.53 -2.01
C VAL A 157 -7.78 -2.58 -2.59
N ALA A 158 -7.77 -2.37 -3.91
CA ALA A 158 -6.80 -1.51 -4.58
C ALA A 158 -7.22 -0.02 -4.57
N ALA A 159 -8.50 0.28 -4.41
CA ALA A 159 -9.05 1.64 -4.53
C ALA A 159 -8.39 2.67 -3.59
N PRO A 160 -8.15 2.41 -2.27
CA PRO A 160 -7.50 3.39 -1.41
C PRO A 160 -6.08 3.73 -1.86
N LEU A 161 -5.32 2.72 -2.31
CA LEU A 161 -3.96 2.93 -2.78
C LEU A 161 -3.93 3.66 -4.14
N ALA A 162 -4.92 3.38 -5.01
CA ALA A 162 -5.13 4.12 -6.24
C ALA A 162 -5.47 5.59 -5.96
N GLY A 163 -6.33 5.85 -4.96
CA GLY A 163 -6.73 7.20 -4.56
C GLY A 163 -5.53 8.03 -4.09
N ILE A 164 -4.68 7.49 -3.21
CA ILE A 164 -3.49 8.22 -2.74
C ILE A 164 -2.48 8.44 -3.89
N SER A 165 -2.32 7.46 -4.78
CA SER A 165 -1.50 7.61 -5.99
C SER A 165 -2.03 8.73 -6.89
N LEU A 166 -3.34 8.80 -7.11
CA LEU A 166 -3.98 9.87 -7.88
C LEU A 166 -3.79 11.24 -7.24
N LEU A 167 -3.84 11.36 -5.91
CA LEU A 167 -3.56 12.62 -5.21
C LEU A 167 -2.13 13.11 -5.51
N PHE A 168 -1.14 12.22 -5.52
CA PHE A 168 0.23 12.61 -5.90
C PHE A 168 0.33 13.02 -7.36
N LEU A 169 -0.42 12.38 -8.27
CA LEU A 169 -0.49 12.81 -9.66
C LEU A 169 -1.12 14.22 -9.78
N LEU A 170 -2.24 14.45 -9.11
CA LEU A 170 -2.89 15.76 -9.10
C LEU A 170 -1.96 16.84 -8.53
N ARG A 171 -1.25 16.55 -7.45
CA ARG A 171 -0.25 17.45 -6.88
C ARG A 171 0.88 17.73 -7.87
N PHE A 172 1.39 16.70 -8.55
CA PHE A 172 2.41 16.86 -9.59
C PHE A 172 1.94 17.79 -10.71
N VAL A 173 0.75 17.52 -11.27
CA VAL A 173 0.16 18.34 -12.34
C VAL A 173 -0.09 19.77 -11.87
N SER A 174 -0.66 19.97 -10.70
CA SER A 174 -0.89 21.31 -10.15
C SER A 174 0.42 22.09 -9.96
N SER A 175 1.48 21.42 -9.51
CA SER A 175 2.81 22.04 -9.37
C SER A 175 3.46 22.40 -10.69
N LEU A 176 3.10 21.74 -11.80
CA LEU A 176 3.57 22.11 -13.14
C LEU A 176 2.82 23.33 -13.71
N VAL A 177 1.50 23.43 -13.40
CA VAL A 177 0.63 24.49 -13.97
C VAL A 177 0.75 25.79 -13.19
N ILE A 178 0.90 25.70 -11.86
CA ILE A 178 0.99 26.88 -10.99
C ILE A 178 2.42 27.40 -11.03
N ALA A 179 2.60 28.56 -11.67
CA ALA A 179 3.89 29.21 -11.73
C ALA A 179 4.44 29.49 -10.31
N PRO A 180 5.76 29.41 -10.11
CA PRO A 180 6.41 29.55 -8.78
C PRO A 180 6.15 30.90 -8.08
N HIS A 181 5.57 31.88 -8.78
CA HIS A 181 5.32 33.22 -8.25
C HIS A 181 3.94 33.42 -7.57
N SER A 182 3.01 32.48 -7.65
CA SER A 182 1.70 32.58 -7.00
C SER A 182 1.66 31.82 -5.66
N MET A 183 2.49 32.23 -4.72
CA MET A 183 2.61 31.60 -3.39
C MET A 183 1.31 31.51 -2.59
N ALA A 184 0.39 32.44 -2.76
CA ALA A 184 -0.88 32.46 -2.01
C ALA A 184 -1.83 31.29 -2.35
N ALA A 185 -1.91 30.90 -3.62
CA ALA A 185 -2.76 29.78 -4.06
C ALA A 185 -2.21 28.40 -3.61
N VAL A 186 -0.88 28.29 -3.47
CA VAL A 186 -0.23 27.05 -3.03
C VAL A 186 -0.48 26.76 -1.56
N HIS A 187 -0.65 27.80 -0.72
CA HIS A 187 -0.86 27.64 0.73
C HIS A 187 -2.29 27.21 1.07
N GLN A 188 -3.29 27.67 0.33
CA GLN A 188 -4.69 27.37 0.63
C GLN A 188 -5.07 25.91 0.43
N GLY A 189 -4.40 25.20 -0.50
CA GLY A 189 -4.66 23.77 -0.79
C GLY A 189 -3.86 22.77 0.06
N LYS A 190 -2.90 23.21 0.88
CA LYS A 190 -2.04 22.28 1.63
C LYS A 190 -2.79 21.52 2.73
N SER A 191 -3.65 22.18 3.50
CA SER A 191 -4.39 21.53 4.59
C SER A 191 -5.39 20.48 4.07
N GLU A 192 -6.05 20.75 2.95
CA GLU A 192 -6.98 19.81 2.32
C GLU A 192 -6.27 18.54 1.83
N LEU A 193 -5.07 18.69 1.28
CA LEU A 193 -4.24 17.56 0.91
C LEU A 193 -3.83 16.70 2.11
N TYR A 194 -3.48 17.30 3.25
CA TYR A 194 -3.14 16.55 4.45
C TYR A 194 -4.35 15.78 5.00
N TRP A 195 -5.56 16.36 4.98
CA TRP A 195 -6.79 15.63 5.30
C TRP A 195 -7.01 14.44 4.39
N ALA A 196 -6.83 14.63 3.08
CA ALA A 196 -6.95 13.53 2.13
C ALA A 196 -5.90 12.45 2.39
N TYR A 197 -4.64 12.80 2.65
CA TYR A 197 -3.61 11.83 3.02
C TYR A 197 -3.95 11.07 4.30
N LEU A 198 -4.46 11.73 5.34
CA LEU A 198 -4.89 11.08 6.58
C LEU A 198 -5.95 10.01 6.31
N VAL A 199 -7.00 10.38 5.57
CA VAL A 199 -8.09 9.45 5.22
C VAL A 199 -7.56 8.27 4.40
N PHE A 200 -6.72 8.51 3.39
CA PHE A 200 -6.18 7.43 2.56
C PHE A 200 -5.20 6.54 3.31
N VAL A 201 -4.35 7.08 4.18
CA VAL A 201 -3.46 6.26 5.03
C VAL A 201 -4.30 5.35 5.93
N LEU A 202 -5.38 5.85 6.52
CA LEU A 202 -6.32 5.05 7.32
C LEU A 202 -6.94 3.94 6.46
N LEU A 203 -7.50 4.28 5.29
CA LEU A 203 -8.13 3.32 4.39
C LEU A 203 -7.15 2.25 3.88
N VAL A 204 -5.92 2.62 3.56
CA VAL A 204 -4.87 1.68 3.16
C VAL A 204 -4.58 0.69 4.28
N ASN A 205 -4.40 1.16 5.52
CA ASN A 205 -4.15 0.27 6.66
C ASN A 205 -5.33 -0.67 6.93
N ILE A 206 -6.58 -0.17 6.92
CA ILE A 206 -7.80 -0.99 7.06
C ILE A 206 -7.86 -2.05 5.95
N THR A 207 -7.55 -1.67 4.71
CA THR A 207 -7.63 -2.57 3.56
C THR A 207 -6.59 -3.68 3.63
N ILE A 208 -5.34 -3.35 4.03
CA ILE A 208 -4.28 -4.34 4.22
C ILE A 208 -4.66 -5.30 5.35
N PHE A 209 -5.17 -4.78 6.46
CA PHE A 209 -5.60 -5.58 7.61
C PHE A 209 -6.73 -6.53 7.22
N SER A 210 -7.77 -6.03 6.56
CA SER A 210 -8.89 -6.84 6.05
C SER A 210 -8.42 -7.93 5.08
N SER A 211 -7.52 -7.59 4.14
CA SER A 211 -6.95 -8.55 3.20
C SER A 211 -6.16 -9.68 3.89
N THR A 212 -5.44 -9.33 4.94
CA THR A 212 -4.67 -10.29 5.74
C THR A 212 -5.60 -11.20 6.53
N LEU A 213 -6.66 -10.66 7.15
CA LEU A 213 -7.68 -11.44 7.86
C LEU A 213 -8.43 -12.41 6.94
N VAL A 214 -8.85 -11.96 5.77
CA VAL A 214 -9.55 -12.83 4.79
C VAL A 214 -8.65 -14.01 4.41
N ARG A 215 -7.35 -13.79 4.21
CA ARG A 215 -6.38 -14.87 3.94
C ARG A 215 -6.19 -15.81 5.10
N LEU A 216 -6.14 -15.28 6.32
CA LEU A 216 -6.05 -16.07 7.53
C LEU A 216 -7.27 -16.98 7.67
N VAL A 217 -8.47 -16.43 7.52
CA VAL A 217 -9.73 -17.19 7.57
C VAL A 217 -9.76 -18.26 6.48
N ALA A 218 -9.34 -17.94 5.26
CA ALA A 218 -9.24 -18.92 4.18
C ALA A 218 -8.28 -20.07 4.50
N LYS A 219 -7.12 -19.75 5.11
CA LYS A 219 -6.14 -20.75 5.56
C LYS A 219 -6.70 -21.65 6.67
N ILE A 220 -7.34 -21.04 7.67
CA ILE A 220 -7.98 -21.79 8.79
C ILE A 220 -9.05 -22.72 8.24
N ARG A 221 -9.93 -22.24 7.33
CA ARG A 221 -10.94 -23.08 6.68
C ARG A 221 -10.32 -24.24 5.91
N HIS A 222 -9.25 -23.98 5.17
CA HIS A 222 -8.56 -25.05 4.43
C HIS A 222 -7.98 -26.13 5.35
N LEU A 223 -7.44 -25.73 6.51
CA LEU A 223 -6.94 -26.67 7.52
C LEU A 223 -8.09 -27.42 8.20
N ALA A 224 -9.19 -26.75 8.52
CA ALA A 224 -10.38 -27.35 9.14
C ALA A 224 -11.15 -28.29 8.17
N ASP A 225 -11.04 -28.11 6.87
CA ASP A 225 -11.68 -28.97 5.87
C ASP A 225 -10.95 -30.34 5.69
N ARG A 226 -9.74 -30.49 6.25
CA ARG A 226 -8.98 -31.73 6.19
C ARG A 226 -8.93 -32.45 7.54
N ASP A 227 -9.04 -33.77 7.50
CA ASP A 227 -8.76 -34.61 8.63
C ASP A 227 -7.26 -34.62 8.96
N GLN A 228 -6.90 -34.35 10.21
CA GLN A 228 -5.51 -34.19 10.64
C GLN A 228 -4.70 -35.49 10.57
N LEU A 229 -5.37 -36.65 10.65
CA LEU A 229 -4.71 -37.97 10.63
C LEU A 229 -4.49 -38.50 9.22
N THR A 230 -5.50 -38.34 8.37
CA THR A 230 -5.49 -38.95 7.02
C THR A 230 -5.15 -37.96 5.90
N GLY A 231 -5.20 -36.63 6.18
CA GLY A 231 -5.02 -35.57 5.17
C GLY A 231 -6.17 -35.47 4.15
N LEU A 232 -7.16 -36.33 4.23
CA LEU A 232 -8.35 -36.33 3.37
C LEU A 232 -9.33 -35.25 3.78
N TYR A 233 -10.34 -34.97 2.92
CA TYR A 233 -11.43 -34.08 3.32
C TYR A 233 -12.23 -34.71 4.45
N ASN A 234 -12.49 -33.94 5.50
CA ASN A 234 -13.38 -34.39 6.55
C ASN A 234 -14.80 -34.56 5.98
N ARG A 235 -15.65 -35.34 6.64
CA ARG A 235 -17.01 -35.67 6.20
C ARG A 235 -17.85 -34.42 5.88
N PHE A 236 -17.68 -33.35 6.64
CA PHE A 236 -18.43 -32.12 6.48
C PHE A 236 -18.00 -31.37 5.20
N ALA A 237 -16.70 -31.27 4.96
CA ALA A 237 -16.14 -30.63 3.76
C ALA A 237 -16.49 -31.42 2.48
N LEU A 238 -16.47 -32.77 2.57
CA LEU A 238 -16.86 -33.63 1.46
C LEU A 238 -18.34 -33.41 1.07
N ASN A 239 -19.24 -33.43 2.06
CA ASN A 239 -20.68 -33.22 1.82
C ASN A 239 -20.94 -31.82 1.22
N ARG A 240 -20.26 -30.79 1.69
CA ARG A 240 -20.36 -29.43 1.13
C ARG A 240 -19.91 -29.37 -0.32
N LYS A 241 -18.82 -30.04 -0.68
CA LYS A 241 -18.32 -30.10 -2.06
C LYS A 241 -19.28 -30.89 -2.97
N LEU A 242 -19.83 -32.00 -2.50
CA LEU A 242 -20.82 -32.77 -3.23
C LEU A 242 -22.10 -31.96 -3.52
N ALA A 243 -22.60 -31.24 -2.52
CA ALA A 243 -23.75 -30.34 -2.69
C ALA A 243 -23.45 -29.22 -3.72
N GLN A 244 -22.24 -28.64 -3.73
CA GLN A 244 -21.83 -27.65 -4.74
C GLN A 244 -21.80 -28.27 -6.16
N LEU A 245 -21.28 -29.47 -6.31
CA LEU A 245 -21.24 -30.17 -7.59
C LEU A 245 -22.66 -30.50 -8.10
N GLN A 246 -23.54 -30.94 -7.22
CA GLN A 246 -24.94 -31.18 -7.54
C GLN A 246 -25.67 -29.90 -8.02
N GLN A 247 -25.45 -28.76 -7.34
CA GLN A 247 -25.99 -27.47 -7.78
C GLN A 247 -25.44 -27.01 -9.14
N LEU A 248 -24.17 -27.29 -9.44
CA LEU A 248 -23.57 -26.97 -10.74
C LEU A 248 -24.18 -27.88 -11.84
N HIS A 249 -24.40 -29.13 -11.53
CA HIS A 249 -25.03 -30.08 -12.45
C HIS A 249 -26.51 -29.72 -12.73
N SER A 250 -27.27 -29.42 -11.69
CA SER A 250 -28.67 -29.00 -11.83
C SER A 250 -28.89 -27.69 -12.58
N ARG A 251 -27.85 -26.79 -12.61
CA ARG A 251 -27.87 -25.53 -13.37
C ARG A 251 -27.49 -25.69 -14.85
N GLY A 252 -27.40 -26.91 -15.37
CA GLY A 252 -27.14 -27.19 -16.80
C GLY A 252 -25.75 -26.78 -17.29
N ARG A 253 -24.80 -26.47 -16.41
CA ARG A 253 -23.43 -26.07 -16.81
C ARG A 253 -22.53 -27.25 -17.19
N CYS A 254 -23.02 -28.48 -17.11
CA CYS A 254 -22.33 -29.68 -17.57
C CYS A 254 -23.05 -30.38 -18.74
N GLY A 255 -23.96 -29.73 -19.43
CA GLY A 255 -24.72 -30.29 -20.55
C GLY A 255 -24.22 -29.84 -21.92
N GLY A 256 -22.95 -29.93 -22.18
CA GLY A 256 -22.37 -29.78 -23.51
C GLY A 256 -20.97 -30.35 -23.48
N GLU A 257 -20.53 -31.01 -24.54
CA GLU A 257 -19.19 -31.59 -24.72
C GLU A 257 -18.06 -30.61 -24.48
N VAL A 258 -17.86 -30.22 -23.23
CA VAL A 258 -16.68 -29.47 -22.81
C VAL A 258 -15.72 -30.48 -22.21
N LYS A 259 -14.67 -30.80 -22.93
CA LYS A 259 -13.49 -31.47 -22.41
C LYS A 259 -13.12 -30.80 -21.09
N CYS A 260 -13.49 -31.44 -19.98
CA CYS A 260 -13.25 -30.96 -18.64
C CYS A 260 -11.73 -30.98 -18.33
N THR A 261 -10.97 -30.03 -18.85
CA THR A 261 -9.54 -29.88 -18.59
C THR A 261 -9.25 -29.56 -17.13
N ARG A 262 -10.28 -29.31 -16.30
CA ARG A 262 -10.16 -29.04 -14.85
C ARG A 262 -10.37 -30.26 -13.95
N CYS A 263 -10.79 -31.42 -14.48
CA CYS A 263 -10.93 -32.65 -13.68
C CYS A 263 -9.62 -33.44 -13.54
N ARG A 264 -8.50 -32.95 -14.07
CA ARG A 264 -7.18 -33.63 -14.06
C ARG A 264 -6.23 -33.15 -12.98
N ALA A 265 -6.72 -32.59 -11.88
CA ALA A 265 -5.91 -32.25 -10.73
C ALA A 265 -6.66 -32.62 -9.45
N VAL A 266 -6.69 -33.90 -9.16
CA VAL A 266 -6.81 -34.47 -7.81
C VAL A 266 -5.58 -35.31 -7.56
#